data_f04863eda7e5ba2767573b00f51ed339
#
_entry.id   f04863eda7e5ba2767573b00f51ed339
#
_cell.length_a   1.000
_cell.length_b   1.000
_cell.length_c   1.000
_cell.angle_alpha   90.00
_cell.angle_beta   90.00
_cell.angle_gamma   90.00
#
_symmetry.space_group_name_H-M   'P 1'
#
loop_
_entity.id
_entity.type
_entity.pdbx_description
1 polymer ?
#
loop_
_entity_poly.entity_id
_entity_poly.type
_entity_poly.pdbx_seq_one_letter_code
_entity_poly.pdbx_strand_id
1 'polypeptide(L)'
;MNKEAIKRSFRIIKRKKWPIVLAVLIVIAAITTPVVSNAAASHKRYTAKSPIALSSIYIKKTDQSKINLIAHRGFSCQAPENTIAAIKKAAEFGFDTVEIDVRQTADSVWVVSHDSDIKGMTDKSGKISSYTYYDLITANIDNGANHKNYGGLKISTLDQMLQACLANGIKPMIEIKDYTDDGLDSLLQIIDKNGFTESCTVISFDREVLTKVREKNDKIRLYALVSKLNKDNLEKCLEDPTIGVSFNGHQKINSEKKIKQLQDAGITLACWTVDDKETMQKYYDMGVTTFVTNRIYKK
;
A
#
# COMPACT_ATOMS: atom_id res chain seq x y z
N MET A 1 14.29 -3.81 71.59
CA MET A 1 13.62 -4.43 70.42
C MET A 1 14.49 -5.57 69.93
N ASN A 2 13.99 -6.80 69.99
CA ASN A 2 14.77 -8.02 69.89
C ASN A 2 15.15 -8.32 68.39
N LYS A 3 16.45 -8.57 68.16
CA LYS A 3 17.01 -8.81 66.81
C LYS A 3 16.34 -10.01 66.05
N GLU A 4 15.70 -10.92 66.77
CA GLU A 4 14.93 -12.04 66.25
C GLU A 4 13.61 -11.62 65.58
N ALA A 5 12.92 -10.58 66.07
CA ALA A 5 11.69 -10.07 65.53
C ALA A 5 11.92 -9.40 64.17
N ILE A 6 13.04 -8.73 63.96
CA ILE A 6 13.42 -8.08 62.70
C ILE A 6 13.78 -9.13 61.63
N LYS A 7 14.45 -10.23 62.00
CA LYS A 7 14.74 -11.33 61.06
C LYS A 7 13.48 -12.09 60.60
N ARG A 8 12.46 -12.21 61.46
CA ARG A 8 11.18 -12.84 61.07
C ARG A 8 10.36 -12.00 60.09
N SER A 9 10.34 -10.68 60.28
CA SER A 9 9.65 -9.76 59.37
C SER A 9 10.27 -9.75 57.95
N PHE A 10 11.61 -9.81 57.86
CA PHE A 10 12.30 -9.88 56.58
C PHE A 10 12.10 -11.22 55.81
N ARG A 11 11.88 -12.34 56.52
CA ARG A 11 11.58 -13.65 55.88
C ARG A 11 10.18 -13.70 55.31
N ILE A 12 9.21 -13.02 55.87
CA ILE A 12 7.81 -13.02 55.43
C ILE A 12 7.68 -12.11 54.18
N ILE A 13 8.41 -11.01 54.11
CA ILE A 13 8.37 -10.10 52.92
C ILE A 13 9.04 -10.72 51.70
N LYS A 14 10.07 -11.55 51.82
CA LYS A 14 10.71 -12.24 50.69
C LYS A 14 9.86 -13.34 50.04
N ARG A 15 8.91 -13.97 50.79
CA ARG A 15 8.11 -15.07 50.27
C ARG A 15 6.83 -14.64 49.52
N LYS A 16 6.35 -13.39 49.69
CA LYS A 16 5.08 -12.93 49.05
C LYS A 16 5.27 -12.12 47.77
N LYS A 17 6.46 -11.69 47.39
CA LYS A 17 6.68 -10.83 46.21
C LYS A 17 7.09 -11.57 44.93
N TRP A 18 7.59 -12.80 45.02
CA TRP A 18 8.04 -13.54 43.84
C TRP A 18 6.94 -14.01 42.90
N PRO A 19 5.78 -14.48 43.33
CA PRO A 19 4.73 -14.88 42.36
C PRO A 19 4.11 -13.71 41.65
N ILE A 20 4.06 -12.51 42.24
CA ILE A 20 3.50 -11.31 41.60
C ILE A 20 4.47 -10.73 40.54
N VAL A 21 5.77 -10.74 40.83
CA VAL A 21 6.79 -10.28 39.85
C VAL A 21 6.88 -11.26 38.68
N LEU A 22 6.79 -12.57 38.93
CA LEU A 22 6.76 -13.57 37.84
C LEU A 22 5.48 -13.52 37.03
N ALA A 23 4.33 -13.27 37.65
CA ALA A 23 3.05 -13.08 36.95
C ALA A 23 3.04 -11.80 36.10
N VAL A 24 3.62 -10.69 36.58
CA VAL A 24 3.73 -9.44 35.80
C VAL A 24 4.71 -9.59 34.63
N LEU A 25 5.81 -10.32 34.81
CA LEU A 25 6.74 -10.60 33.71
C LEU A 25 6.15 -11.55 32.66
N ILE A 26 5.33 -12.53 33.08
CA ILE A 26 4.62 -13.43 32.14
C ILE A 26 3.50 -12.68 31.42
N VAL A 27 2.79 -11.77 32.08
CA VAL A 27 1.74 -10.95 31.44
C VAL A 27 2.35 -9.91 30.50
N ILE A 28 3.49 -9.31 30.82
CA ILE A 28 4.21 -8.41 29.91
C ILE A 28 4.78 -9.20 28.71
N ALA A 29 5.29 -10.41 28.92
CA ALA A 29 5.74 -11.28 27.82
C ALA A 29 4.58 -11.77 26.94
N ALA A 30 3.37 -11.95 27.50
CA ALA A 30 2.18 -12.36 26.74
C ALA A 30 1.51 -11.21 25.97
N ILE A 31 1.75 -9.96 26.36
CA ILE A 31 1.18 -8.78 25.65
C ILE A 31 2.14 -8.27 24.57
N THR A 32 3.45 -8.62 24.63
CA THR A 32 4.45 -8.13 23.66
C THR A 32 4.77 -9.11 22.53
N THR A 33 4.10 -10.26 22.44
CA THR A 33 4.38 -11.25 21.40
C THR A 33 3.12 -11.80 20.75
N PRO A 34 2.41 -11.02 19.94
CA PRO A 34 2.00 -11.55 18.65
C PRO A 34 1.97 -10.54 17.49
N VAL A 35 2.68 -9.42 17.53
CA VAL A 35 2.64 -8.46 16.40
C VAL A 35 3.90 -8.53 15.51
N VAL A 36 4.94 -9.25 15.90
CA VAL A 36 6.21 -9.25 15.13
C VAL A 36 6.35 -10.41 14.14
N SER A 37 5.47 -11.42 14.13
CA SER A 37 5.66 -12.61 13.30
C SER A 37 5.04 -12.58 11.90
N ASN A 38 4.31 -11.55 11.50
CA ASN A 38 3.75 -11.45 10.14
C ASN A 38 4.36 -10.36 9.24
N ALA A 39 5.26 -9.53 9.76
CA ALA A 39 5.95 -8.50 8.95
C ALA A 39 7.24 -9.00 8.29
N ALA A 40 7.68 -10.21 8.61
CA ALA A 40 8.89 -10.81 8.00
C ALA A 40 8.57 -11.75 6.82
N ALA A 41 7.35 -11.80 6.31
CA ALA A 41 7.05 -12.46 5.06
C ALA A 41 7.66 -11.65 3.91
N SER A 42 8.97 -11.87 3.74
CA SER A 42 9.77 -11.64 2.54
C SER A 42 9.11 -10.65 1.56
N HIS A 43 9.35 -9.37 1.73
CA HIS A 43 9.42 -8.49 0.57
C HIS A 43 10.58 -9.02 -0.29
N LYS A 44 10.27 -9.99 -1.14
CA LYS A 44 11.12 -10.31 -2.27
C LYS A 44 11.21 -8.99 -3.02
N ARG A 45 12.29 -8.23 -2.75
CA ARG A 45 12.59 -6.99 -3.47
C ARG A 45 12.33 -7.28 -4.92
N TYR A 46 11.52 -6.45 -5.55
CA TYR A 46 11.21 -6.62 -6.94
C TYR A 46 12.52 -6.49 -7.71
N THR A 47 13.14 -7.62 -8.04
CA THR A 47 14.31 -7.63 -8.93
C THR A 47 13.81 -7.17 -10.28
N ALA A 48 14.41 -6.11 -10.80
CA ALA A 48 14.04 -5.49 -12.07
C ALA A 48 13.85 -6.55 -13.17
N LYS A 49 12.59 -6.92 -13.43
CA LYS A 49 12.23 -7.76 -14.54
C LYS A 49 12.06 -6.88 -15.77
N SER A 50 12.42 -7.37 -16.94
CA SER A 50 12.24 -6.63 -18.18
C SER A 50 10.76 -6.21 -18.37
N PRO A 51 10.49 -5.02 -18.90
CA PRO A 51 9.13 -4.61 -19.25
C PRO A 51 8.57 -5.52 -20.34
N ILE A 52 7.25 -5.67 -20.37
CA ILE A 52 6.52 -6.49 -21.34
C ILE A 52 5.49 -5.62 -22.04
N ALA A 53 5.58 -5.46 -23.36
CA ALA A 53 4.56 -4.78 -24.13
C ALA A 53 3.27 -5.61 -24.14
N LEU A 54 2.12 -4.99 -23.87
CA LEU A 54 0.81 -5.65 -23.93
C LEU A 54 0.56 -6.25 -25.31
N SER A 55 1.00 -5.58 -26.38
CA SER A 55 0.92 -6.06 -27.75
C SER A 55 1.68 -7.37 -28.01
N SER A 56 2.71 -7.66 -27.20
CA SER A 56 3.45 -8.93 -27.27
C SER A 56 2.77 -10.06 -26.48
N ILE A 57 1.75 -9.74 -25.69
CA ILE A 57 0.97 -10.71 -24.94
C ILE A 57 -0.24 -11.08 -25.80
N TYR A 58 -0.23 -12.31 -26.36
CA TYR A 58 -1.43 -12.82 -27.01
C TYR A 58 -2.47 -13.18 -25.93
N ILE A 59 -3.49 -12.33 -25.81
CA ILE A 59 -4.66 -12.56 -24.97
C ILE A 59 -5.78 -12.99 -25.92
N LYS A 60 -6.25 -14.22 -25.74
CA LYS A 60 -7.21 -14.86 -26.65
C LYS A 60 -8.54 -14.09 -26.62
N LYS A 61 -9.11 -13.76 -27.79
CA LYS A 61 -10.39 -13.04 -27.94
C LYS A 61 -10.45 -11.65 -27.28
N THR A 62 -9.33 -10.93 -27.23
CA THR A 62 -9.24 -9.68 -26.48
C THR A 62 -9.27 -8.47 -27.38
N ASP A 63 -10.12 -7.52 -27.04
CA ASP A 63 -9.99 -6.12 -27.42
C ASP A 63 -9.04 -5.44 -26.42
N GLN A 64 -7.75 -5.36 -26.76
CA GLN A 64 -6.73 -4.77 -25.88
C GLN A 64 -7.00 -3.29 -25.57
N SER A 65 -7.82 -2.60 -26.39
CA SER A 65 -8.21 -1.20 -26.14
C SER A 65 -9.02 -1.05 -24.84
N LYS A 66 -9.70 -2.10 -24.40
CA LYS A 66 -10.49 -2.13 -23.17
C LYS A 66 -9.66 -2.38 -21.91
N ILE A 67 -8.38 -2.77 -22.05
CA ILE A 67 -7.52 -3.03 -20.90
C ILE A 67 -6.99 -1.70 -20.36
N ASN A 68 -7.22 -1.46 -19.08
CA ASN A 68 -6.62 -0.37 -18.32
C ASN A 68 -5.44 -0.89 -17.51
N LEU A 69 -4.27 -0.33 -17.74
CA LEU A 69 -3.06 -0.65 -16.97
C LEU A 69 -2.75 0.50 -16.02
N ILE A 70 -2.50 0.14 -14.76
CA ILE A 70 -2.09 1.06 -13.71
C ILE A 70 -0.66 0.68 -13.34
N ALA A 71 0.26 1.65 -13.38
CA ALA A 71 1.67 1.44 -13.03
C ALA A 71 1.81 1.34 -11.51
N HIS A 72 2.08 0.15 -10.98
CA HIS A 72 2.21 -0.15 -9.56
C HIS A 72 3.44 0.53 -8.96
N ARG A 73 3.24 1.47 -8.05
CA ARG A 73 4.28 2.33 -7.45
C ARG A 73 5.08 3.13 -8.48
N GLY A 74 4.40 3.59 -9.54
CA GLY A 74 5.05 4.02 -10.77
C GLY A 74 5.47 2.84 -11.66
N PHE A 75 6.21 3.08 -12.74
CA PHE A 75 6.71 1.97 -13.55
C PHE A 75 7.95 1.34 -12.90
N SER A 76 7.68 0.59 -11.83
CA SER A 76 8.67 0.12 -10.85
C SER A 76 9.67 -0.91 -11.40
N CYS A 77 9.45 -1.49 -12.59
CA CYS A 77 10.49 -2.28 -13.26
C CYS A 77 11.53 -1.44 -13.98
N GLN A 78 11.33 -0.14 -14.16
CA GLN A 78 12.22 0.76 -14.90
C GLN A 78 12.89 1.81 -14.03
N ALA A 79 12.31 2.15 -12.88
CA ALA A 79 12.87 3.10 -11.92
C ALA A 79 12.54 2.65 -10.49
N PRO A 80 13.24 3.15 -9.47
CA PRO A 80 12.90 2.86 -8.08
C PRO A 80 11.45 3.19 -7.79
N GLU A 81 10.74 2.26 -7.14
CA GLU A 81 9.33 2.38 -6.81
C GLU A 81 9.04 3.64 -5.97
N ASN A 82 7.82 4.16 -6.08
CA ASN A 82 7.36 5.31 -5.29
C ASN A 82 8.23 6.56 -5.43
N THR A 83 8.77 6.80 -6.62
CA THR A 83 9.59 7.96 -6.95
C THR A 83 9.04 8.75 -8.14
N ILE A 84 9.42 10.03 -8.22
CA ILE A 84 9.14 10.88 -9.40
C ILE A 84 9.73 10.25 -10.68
N ALA A 85 10.88 9.58 -10.58
CA ALA A 85 11.48 8.88 -11.71
C ALA A 85 10.57 7.74 -12.22
N ALA A 86 9.91 6.99 -11.32
CA ALA A 86 8.99 5.93 -11.70
C ALA A 86 7.69 6.48 -12.33
N ILE A 87 7.21 7.67 -11.90
CA ILE A 87 6.08 8.37 -12.54
C ILE A 87 6.45 8.77 -13.97
N LYS A 88 7.63 9.39 -14.18
CA LYS A 88 8.11 9.77 -15.51
C LYS A 88 8.21 8.56 -16.43
N LYS A 89 8.74 7.44 -15.93
CA LYS A 89 8.79 6.20 -16.70
C LYS A 89 7.40 5.65 -17.00
N ALA A 90 6.44 5.73 -16.09
CA ALA A 90 5.07 5.34 -16.38
C ALA A 90 4.47 6.15 -17.55
N ALA A 91 4.62 7.47 -17.53
CA ALA A 91 4.15 8.32 -18.63
C ALA A 91 4.88 8.02 -19.97
N GLU A 92 6.21 7.86 -19.96
CA GLU A 92 7.00 7.48 -21.15
C GLU A 92 6.52 6.16 -21.78
N PHE A 93 6.07 5.20 -20.96
CA PHE A 93 5.58 3.89 -21.38
C PHE A 93 4.06 3.85 -21.64
N GLY A 94 3.39 5.00 -21.62
CA GLY A 94 1.99 5.16 -22.04
C GLY A 94 0.97 4.72 -20.99
N PHE A 95 1.30 4.78 -19.70
CA PHE A 95 0.31 4.63 -18.65
C PHE A 95 -0.50 5.91 -18.46
N ASP A 96 -1.81 5.76 -18.30
CA ASP A 96 -2.72 6.85 -17.95
C ASP A 96 -2.87 7.05 -16.43
N THR A 97 -2.49 6.04 -15.66
CA THR A 97 -2.66 6.03 -14.20
C THR A 97 -1.44 5.38 -13.54
N VAL A 98 -1.00 5.99 -12.45
CA VAL A 98 0.07 5.48 -11.58
C VAL A 98 -0.48 5.27 -10.17
N GLU A 99 -0.15 4.12 -9.58
CA GLU A 99 -0.44 3.88 -8.18
C GLU A 99 0.77 4.31 -7.34
N ILE A 100 0.51 4.89 -6.16
CA ILE A 100 1.51 5.34 -5.18
C ILE A 100 1.01 5.07 -3.75
N ASP A 101 1.93 4.72 -2.87
CA ASP A 101 1.65 4.42 -1.45
C ASP A 101 1.96 5.62 -0.57
N VAL A 102 1.05 6.04 0.31
CA VAL A 102 1.26 7.18 1.19
C VAL A 102 1.24 6.82 2.67
N ARG A 103 2.12 7.49 3.43
CA ARG A 103 2.27 7.39 4.88
C ARG A 103 2.52 8.77 5.49
N GLN A 104 2.29 8.88 6.80
CA GLN A 104 2.59 10.11 7.53
C GLN A 104 3.89 10.02 8.32
N THR A 105 4.66 11.11 8.29
CA THR A 105 5.80 11.34 9.18
C THR A 105 5.35 11.75 10.59
N ALA A 106 6.29 11.84 11.54
CA ALA A 106 6.02 12.30 12.91
C ALA A 106 5.45 13.72 12.98
N ASP A 107 5.79 14.57 12.01
CA ASP A 107 5.28 15.94 11.85
C ASP A 107 4.11 16.04 10.86
N SER A 108 3.39 14.91 10.64
CA SER A 108 2.17 14.79 9.86
C SER A 108 2.32 15.16 8.37
N VAL A 109 3.52 15.13 7.81
CA VAL A 109 3.74 15.31 6.37
C VAL A 109 3.44 14.00 5.65
N TRP A 110 2.62 14.05 4.60
CA TRP A 110 2.37 12.91 3.72
C TRP A 110 3.56 12.67 2.80
N VAL A 111 4.16 11.50 2.92
CA VAL A 111 5.31 11.03 2.11
C VAL A 111 4.95 9.74 1.38
N VAL A 112 5.71 9.43 0.33
CA VAL A 112 5.42 8.29 -0.53
C VAL A 112 6.40 7.15 -0.27
N SER A 113 5.88 6.05 0.30
CA SER A 113 6.62 4.82 0.58
C SER A 113 5.67 3.65 0.84
N HIS A 114 5.97 2.48 0.29
CA HIS A 114 5.20 1.26 0.57
C HIS A 114 5.44 0.76 2.00
N ASP A 115 6.71 0.56 2.38
CA ASP A 115 7.06 0.02 3.68
C ASP A 115 7.02 1.10 4.76
N SER A 116 6.66 0.71 5.98
CA SER A 116 6.71 1.60 7.14
C SER A 116 8.15 1.89 7.60
N ASP A 117 9.10 1.01 7.28
CA ASP A 117 10.54 1.18 7.56
C ASP A 117 11.28 1.51 6.26
N ILE A 118 12.09 2.56 6.28
CA ILE A 118 12.81 3.06 5.10
C ILE A 118 14.00 2.22 4.67
N LYS A 119 14.44 1.26 5.50
CA LYS A 119 15.62 0.40 5.25
C LYS A 119 15.56 -0.36 3.92
N GLY A 120 14.34 -0.68 3.48
CA GLY A 120 14.14 -1.44 2.24
C GLY A 120 14.56 -0.68 0.98
N MET A 121 14.45 0.65 1.00
CA MET A 121 14.63 1.51 -0.18
C MET A 121 15.73 2.55 -0.03
N THR A 122 16.25 2.78 1.19
CA THR A 122 17.20 3.85 1.46
C THR A 122 18.44 3.38 2.21
N ASP A 123 19.47 4.21 2.21
CA ASP A 123 20.71 4.06 2.97
C ASP A 123 20.55 4.21 4.50
N LYS A 124 19.32 4.44 4.98
CA LYS A 124 18.98 4.55 6.40
C LYS A 124 17.93 3.53 6.81
N SER A 125 17.64 3.45 8.11
CA SER A 125 16.63 2.54 8.68
C SER A 125 15.80 3.26 9.73
N GLY A 126 14.58 2.78 9.95
CA GLY A 126 13.64 3.28 10.94
C GLY A 126 12.27 3.55 10.34
N LYS A 127 11.28 3.66 11.23
CA LYS A 127 9.89 3.87 10.81
C LYS A 127 9.67 5.30 10.34
N ILE A 128 8.96 5.50 9.27
CA ILE A 128 8.56 6.81 8.73
C ILE A 128 7.89 7.67 9.82
N SER A 129 6.99 7.07 10.61
CA SER A 129 6.29 7.75 11.72
C SER A 129 7.18 8.21 12.87
N SER A 130 8.48 7.85 12.85
CA SER A 130 9.48 8.29 13.84
C SER A 130 10.38 9.42 13.33
N TYR A 131 10.26 9.80 12.06
CA TYR A 131 11.03 10.88 11.43
C TYR A 131 10.16 12.10 11.22
N THR A 132 10.75 13.30 11.39
CA THR A 132 10.21 14.49 10.72
C THR A 132 10.52 14.39 9.22
N TYR A 133 9.78 15.11 8.38
CA TYR A 133 10.11 15.13 6.95
C TYR A 133 11.53 15.68 6.70
N TYR A 134 11.95 16.69 7.48
CA TYR A 134 13.29 17.26 7.40
C TYR A 134 14.39 16.21 7.62
N ASP A 135 14.22 15.32 8.60
CA ASP A 135 15.17 14.23 8.85
C ASP A 135 15.09 13.14 7.79
N LEU A 136 13.87 12.86 7.31
CA LEU A 136 13.61 11.81 6.32
C LEU A 136 14.29 12.10 4.97
N ILE A 137 14.27 13.36 4.50
CA ILE A 137 14.92 13.75 3.23
C ILE A 137 16.45 13.65 3.26
N THR A 138 17.06 13.41 4.42
CA THR A 138 18.50 13.14 4.51
C THR A 138 18.85 11.72 4.04
N ALA A 139 17.88 10.78 4.02
CA ALA A 139 18.06 9.45 3.47
C ALA A 139 18.11 9.48 1.93
N ASN A 140 19.00 8.70 1.33
CA ASN A 140 19.07 8.52 -0.12
C ASN A 140 18.39 7.23 -0.52
N ILE A 141 17.59 7.25 -1.58
CA ILE A 141 17.09 6.02 -2.20
C ILE A 141 18.25 5.36 -2.94
N ASP A 142 18.68 4.21 -2.45
CA ASP A 142 19.83 3.44 -2.93
C ASP A 142 19.47 2.06 -3.45
N ASN A 143 18.18 1.78 -3.59
CA ASN A 143 17.65 0.49 -4.02
C ASN A 143 16.47 0.65 -5.01
N GLY A 144 16.04 -0.47 -5.59
CA GLY A 144 14.99 -0.50 -6.60
C GLY A 144 15.54 -0.64 -8.02
N ALA A 145 14.65 -0.76 -9.00
CA ALA A 145 15.04 -0.97 -10.39
C ALA A 145 15.90 0.17 -10.92
N ASN A 146 17.04 -0.19 -11.50
CA ASN A 146 17.95 0.75 -12.14
C ASN A 146 18.40 1.92 -11.25
N HIS A 147 18.34 1.79 -9.91
CA HIS A 147 18.62 2.88 -8.97
C HIS A 147 19.96 3.60 -9.25
N LYS A 148 20.96 2.87 -9.72
CA LYS A 148 22.29 3.43 -10.08
C LYS A 148 22.24 4.47 -11.20
N ASN A 149 21.17 4.48 -12.01
CA ASN A 149 20.96 5.45 -13.07
C ASN A 149 20.26 6.73 -12.57
N TYR A 150 19.87 6.75 -11.30
CA TYR A 150 19.10 7.82 -10.68
C TYR A 150 19.81 8.34 -9.43
N GLY A 151 20.83 9.16 -9.60
CA GLY A 151 21.55 9.75 -8.46
C GLY A 151 20.69 10.73 -7.66
N GLY A 152 20.83 10.73 -6.33
CA GLY A 152 20.24 11.75 -5.45
C GLY A 152 18.71 11.66 -5.26
N LEU A 153 18.08 10.52 -5.55
CA LEU A 153 16.67 10.33 -5.27
C LEU A 153 16.40 10.35 -3.77
N LYS A 154 15.31 11.02 -3.39
CA LYS A 154 14.83 11.16 -2.01
C LYS A 154 13.39 10.65 -1.91
N ILE A 155 12.95 10.34 -0.69
CA ILE A 155 11.54 10.12 -0.41
C ILE A 155 10.81 11.43 -0.67
N SER A 156 9.81 11.40 -1.57
CA SER A 156 9.04 12.56 -1.97
C SER A 156 7.81 12.74 -1.07
N THR A 157 7.35 13.97 -0.94
CA THR A 157 6.01 14.23 -0.37
C THR A 157 4.93 13.85 -1.38
N LEU A 158 3.70 13.64 -0.89
CA LEU A 158 2.53 13.46 -1.77
C LEU A 158 2.36 14.65 -2.72
N ASP A 159 2.50 15.88 -2.23
CA ASP A 159 2.38 17.08 -3.05
C ASP A 159 3.38 17.06 -4.24
N GLN A 160 4.65 16.73 -4.00
CA GLN A 160 5.65 16.61 -5.06
C GLN A 160 5.30 15.50 -6.08
N MET A 161 4.75 14.39 -5.60
CA MET A 161 4.34 13.29 -6.49
C MET A 161 3.14 13.68 -7.35
N LEU A 162 2.14 14.38 -6.79
CA LEU A 162 0.99 14.87 -7.55
C LEU A 162 1.40 15.93 -8.57
N GLN A 163 2.31 16.84 -8.23
CA GLN A 163 2.90 17.78 -9.21
C GLN A 163 3.60 17.03 -10.35
N ALA A 164 4.33 15.96 -10.04
CA ALA A 164 4.94 15.13 -11.08
C ALA A 164 3.89 14.42 -11.94
N CYS A 165 2.79 13.94 -11.35
CA CYS A 165 1.66 13.38 -12.10
C CYS A 165 1.06 14.41 -13.05
N LEU A 166 0.78 15.62 -12.58
CA LEU A 166 0.24 16.72 -13.37
C LEU A 166 1.17 17.07 -14.54
N ALA A 167 2.47 17.25 -14.26
CA ALA A 167 3.47 17.61 -15.27
C ALA A 167 3.64 16.54 -16.37
N ASN A 168 3.26 15.29 -16.10
CA ASN A 168 3.37 14.17 -17.05
C ASN A 168 2.01 13.70 -17.59
N GLY A 169 0.91 14.41 -17.29
CA GLY A 169 -0.43 14.08 -17.77
C GLY A 169 -0.96 12.71 -17.30
N ILE A 170 -0.53 12.22 -16.14
CA ILE A 170 -0.89 10.92 -15.59
C ILE A 170 -1.73 11.07 -14.31
N LYS A 171 -2.73 10.23 -14.12
CA LYS A 171 -3.64 10.27 -12.97
C LYS A 171 -3.09 9.48 -11.78
N PRO A 172 -3.22 9.97 -10.54
CA PRO A 172 -2.82 9.21 -9.37
C PRO A 172 -3.92 8.24 -8.89
N MET A 173 -3.48 7.04 -8.47
CA MET A 173 -4.20 6.14 -7.59
C MET A 173 -3.41 6.08 -6.28
N ILE A 174 -4.00 6.49 -5.17
CA ILE A 174 -3.30 6.74 -3.90
C ILE A 174 -3.71 5.67 -2.88
N GLU A 175 -2.77 4.80 -2.48
CA GLU A 175 -2.99 3.86 -1.38
C GLU A 175 -2.67 4.51 -0.03
N ILE A 176 -3.68 4.67 0.82
CA ILE A 176 -3.48 5.11 2.20
C ILE A 176 -3.08 3.89 3.04
N LYS A 177 -1.81 3.87 3.50
CA LYS A 177 -1.24 2.78 4.32
C LYS A 177 -1.47 2.97 5.82
N ASP A 178 -1.35 4.20 6.27
CA ASP A 178 -1.62 4.62 7.63
C ASP A 178 -2.06 6.09 7.63
N TYR A 179 -2.81 6.50 8.65
CA TYR A 179 -3.37 7.84 8.73
C TYR A 179 -3.68 8.22 10.18
N THR A 180 -3.84 9.53 10.41
CA THR A 180 -4.54 10.11 11.55
C THR A 180 -5.80 10.79 11.04
N ASP A 181 -6.83 10.97 11.87
CA ASP A 181 -8.07 11.61 11.43
C ASP A 181 -7.84 13.03 10.93
N ASP A 182 -7.01 13.81 11.63
CA ASP A 182 -6.59 15.15 11.18
C ASP A 182 -5.76 15.09 9.87
N GLY A 183 -5.03 14.00 9.67
CA GLY A 183 -4.23 13.78 8.46
C GLY A 183 -5.09 13.62 7.21
N LEU A 184 -6.27 13.01 7.29
CA LEU A 184 -7.14 12.84 6.12
C LEU A 184 -7.57 14.17 5.51
N ASP A 185 -7.83 15.19 6.33
CA ASP A 185 -8.18 16.53 5.81
C ASP A 185 -7.02 17.13 5.01
N SER A 186 -5.80 17.01 5.52
CA SER A 186 -4.62 17.48 4.80
C SER A 186 -4.35 16.71 3.51
N LEU A 187 -4.60 15.39 3.47
CA LEU A 187 -4.49 14.57 2.27
C LEU A 187 -5.47 15.05 1.19
N LEU A 188 -6.73 15.25 1.56
CA LEU A 188 -7.77 15.73 0.64
C LEU A 188 -7.47 17.15 0.12
N GLN A 189 -6.96 18.03 0.98
CA GLN A 189 -6.50 19.37 0.58
C GLN A 189 -5.33 19.32 -0.42
N ILE A 190 -4.37 18.40 -0.23
CA ILE A 190 -3.26 18.20 -1.18
C ILE A 190 -3.78 17.69 -2.53
N ILE A 191 -4.74 16.77 -2.54
CA ILE A 191 -5.37 16.25 -3.77
C ILE A 191 -6.08 17.39 -4.51
N ASP A 192 -6.89 18.18 -3.79
CA ASP A 192 -7.67 19.29 -4.35
C ASP A 192 -6.77 20.40 -4.89
N LYS A 193 -5.79 20.84 -4.12
CA LYS A 193 -4.79 21.84 -4.51
C LYS A 193 -4.09 21.51 -5.83
N ASN A 194 -3.85 20.23 -6.10
CA ASN A 194 -3.23 19.73 -7.32
C ASN A 194 -4.23 19.43 -8.45
N GLY A 195 -5.53 19.70 -8.25
CA GLY A 195 -6.56 19.53 -9.28
C GLY A 195 -6.95 18.09 -9.58
N PHE A 196 -6.73 17.17 -8.65
CA PHE A 196 -7.00 15.74 -8.87
C PHE A 196 -8.30 15.23 -8.24
N THR A 197 -9.11 16.07 -7.59
CA THR A 197 -10.33 15.65 -6.86
C THR A 197 -11.25 14.75 -7.71
N GLU A 198 -11.45 15.05 -9.00
CA GLU A 198 -12.35 14.27 -9.87
C GLU A 198 -11.63 13.16 -10.66
N SER A 199 -10.30 13.15 -10.67
CA SER A 199 -9.50 12.25 -11.50
C SER A 199 -8.62 11.27 -10.73
N CYS A 200 -8.42 11.48 -9.41
CA CYS A 200 -7.70 10.52 -8.61
C CYS A 200 -8.61 9.35 -8.16
N THR A 201 -7.95 8.30 -7.75
CA THR A 201 -8.57 7.17 -7.06
C THR A 201 -7.88 6.99 -5.72
N VAL A 202 -8.63 6.83 -4.62
CA VAL A 202 -8.08 6.47 -3.30
C VAL A 202 -8.37 5.01 -3.04
N ILE A 203 -7.35 4.30 -2.57
CA ILE A 203 -7.45 2.87 -2.25
C ILE A 203 -6.91 2.58 -0.86
N SER A 204 -7.42 1.58 -0.19
CA SER A 204 -6.90 1.10 1.09
C SER A 204 -7.36 -0.32 1.41
N PHE A 205 -6.56 -1.04 2.22
CA PHE A 205 -7.01 -2.25 2.91
C PHE A 205 -7.94 -1.94 4.09
N ASP A 206 -7.84 -0.74 4.64
CA ASP A 206 -8.70 -0.25 5.70
C ASP A 206 -9.97 0.38 5.09
N ARG A 207 -11.10 -0.29 5.29
CA ARG A 207 -12.38 0.19 4.78
C ARG A 207 -12.90 1.41 5.56
N GLU A 208 -12.51 1.56 6.82
CA GLU A 208 -12.90 2.70 7.63
C GLU A 208 -12.37 4.01 7.04
N VAL A 209 -11.09 4.01 6.60
CA VAL A 209 -10.54 5.20 5.95
C VAL A 209 -11.27 5.55 4.64
N LEU A 210 -11.69 4.55 3.87
CA LEU A 210 -12.46 4.79 2.64
C LEU A 210 -13.84 5.42 2.96
N THR A 211 -14.52 4.95 4.01
CA THR A 211 -15.76 5.55 4.49
C THR A 211 -15.55 7.01 4.91
N LYS A 212 -14.51 7.28 5.71
CA LYS A 212 -14.16 8.65 6.13
C LYS A 212 -13.82 9.56 4.93
N VAL A 213 -13.12 9.05 3.92
CA VAL A 213 -12.86 9.80 2.69
C VAL A 213 -14.16 10.11 1.96
N ARG A 214 -15.09 9.13 1.85
CA ARG A 214 -16.40 9.32 1.21
C ARG A 214 -17.25 10.36 1.92
N GLU A 215 -17.28 10.36 3.26
CA GLU A 215 -17.99 11.35 4.06
C GLU A 215 -17.48 12.78 3.83
N LYS A 216 -16.18 12.95 3.60
CA LYS A 216 -15.55 14.25 3.36
C LYS A 216 -15.56 14.68 1.88
N ASN A 217 -15.62 13.72 0.95
CA ASN A 217 -15.57 13.99 -0.50
C ASN A 217 -16.25 12.86 -1.30
N ASP A 218 -17.35 13.19 -1.95
CA ASP A 218 -18.17 12.26 -2.74
C ASP A 218 -17.70 12.08 -4.19
N LYS A 219 -16.77 12.92 -4.67
CA LYS A 219 -16.26 12.90 -6.05
C LYS A 219 -15.09 11.94 -6.25
N ILE A 220 -14.29 11.72 -5.21
CA ILE A 220 -13.12 10.84 -5.27
C ILE A 220 -13.58 9.40 -5.49
N ARG A 221 -12.99 8.73 -6.49
CA ARG A 221 -13.22 7.30 -6.71
C ARG A 221 -12.51 6.48 -5.65
N LEU A 222 -13.21 5.48 -5.09
CA LEU A 222 -12.69 4.64 -4.02
C LEU A 222 -12.61 3.17 -4.46
N TYR A 223 -11.55 2.48 -4.02
CA TYR A 223 -11.44 1.02 -4.13
C TYR A 223 -10.97 0.42 -2.80
N ALA A 224 -11.67 -0.61 -2.35
CA ALA A 224 -11.19 -1.46 -1.25
C ALA A 224 -10.16 -2.46 -1.77
N LEU A 225 -8.98 -2.49 -1.15
CA LEU A 225 -7.97 -3.51 -1.39
C LEU A 225 -8.33 -4.80 -0.66
N VAL A 226 -8.26 -5.93 -1.36
CA VAL A 226 -8.64 -7.22 -0.82
C VAL A 226 -7.58 -8.27 -1.13
N SER A 227 -6.92 -8.79 -0.07
CA SER A 227 -5.90 -9.84 -0.26
C SER A 227 -6.49 -11.13 -0.83
N LYS A 228 -7.73 -11.49 -0.46
CA LYS A 228 -8.42 -12.70 -0.94
C LYS A 228 -9.93 -12.50 -0.84
N LEU A 229 -10.68 -12.96 -1.83
CA LEU A 229 -12.14 -12.96 -1.83
C LEU A 229 -12.68 -14.20 -1.09
N ASN A 230 -12.42 -14.31 0.24
CA ASN A 230 -13.11 -15.27 1.09
C ASN A 230 -14.57 -14.81 1.30
N LYS A 231 -15.37 -15.58 2.03
CA LYS A 231 -16.79 -15.28 2.27
C LYS A 231 -16.95 -13.90 2.94
N ASP A 232 -16.24 -13.68 4.03
CA ASP A 232 -16.36 -12.44 4.83
C ASP A 232 -15.96 -11.19 4.04
N ASN A 233 -14.85 -11.26 3.28
CA ASN A 233 -14.42 -10.14 2.44
C ASN A 233 -15.37 -9.88 1.28
N LEU A 234 -15.95 -10.94 0.70
CA LEU A 234 -16.94 -10.81 -0.37
C LEU A 234 -18.22 -10.15 0.14
N GLU A 235 -18.74 -10.58 1.29
CA GLU A 235 -19.93 -9.99 1.93
C GLU A 235 -19.69 -8.50 2.23
N LYS A 236 -18.56 -8.16 2.84
CA LYS A 236 -18.18 -6.76 3.09
C LYS A 236 -18.07 -5.92 1.82
N CYS A 237 -17.62 -6.49 0.70
CA CYS A 237 -17.58 -5.77 -0.57
C CYS A 237 -18.98 -5.50 -1.14
N LEU A 238 -19.93 -6.40 -0.90
CA LEU A 238 -21.31 -6.27 -1.36
C LEU A 238 -22.15 -5.29 -0.51
N GLU A 239 -21.71 -4.96 0.70
CA GLU A 239 -22.41 -4.00 1.58
C GLU A 239 -22.43 -2.57 1.01
N ASP A 240 -21.38 -2.16 0.30
CA ASP A 240 -21.30 -0.84 -0.34
C ASP A 240 -20.79 -0.98 -1.79
N PRO A 241 -21.67 -1.11 -2.76
CA PRO A 241 -21.30 -1.24 -4.17
C PRO A 241 -20.76 0.05 -4.80
N THR A 242 -20.80 1.18 -4.13
CA THR A 242 -20.19 2.45 -4.60
C THR A 242 -18.67 2.46 -4.46
N ILE A 243 -18.12 1.55 -3.65
CA ILE A 243 -16.69 1.34 -3.49
C ILE A 243 -16.27 0.18 -4.41
N GLY A 244 -15.37 0.45 -5.36
CA GLY A 244 -14.76 -0.58 -6.21
C GLY A 244 -13.93 -1.57 -5.41
N VAL A 245 -13.58 -2.69 -6.01
CA VAL A 245 -12.77 -3.74 -5.38
C VAL A 245 -11.50 -3.98 -6.20
N SER A 246 -10.34 -3.80 -5.55
CA SER A 246 -9.04 -4.14 -6.11
C SER A 246 -8.47 -5.36 -5.37
N PHE A 247 -8.42 -6.52 -6.03
CA PHE A 247 -8.12 -7.80 -5.40
C PHE A 247 -6.80 -8.41 -5.89
N ASN A 248 -6.19 -9.24 -5.01
CA ASN A 248 -4.93 -9.94 -5.34
C ASN A 248 -5.18 -11.08 -6.33
N GLY A 249 -4.63 -10.99 -7.54
CA GLY A 249 -4.79 -11.96 -8.62
C GLY A 249 -4.16 -13.34 -8.38
N HIS A 250 -3.22 -13.45 -7.44
CA HIS A 250 -2.51 -14.72 -7.18
C HIS A 250 -3.25 -15.66 -6.21
N GLN A 251 -4.46 -15.32 -5.79
CA GLN A 251 -5.24 -16.13 -4.86
C GLN A 251 -6.15 -17.14 -5.58
N LYS A 252 -5.94 -18.42 -5.33
CA LYS A 252 -6.77 -19.50 -5.91
C LYS A 252 -8.24 -19.43 -5.52
N ILE A 253 -8.55 -18.83 -4.36
CA ILE A 253 -9.92 -18.66 -3.84
C ILE A 253 -10.75 -17.65 -4.64
N ASN A 254 -10.15 -16.81 -5.47
CA ASN A 254 -10.83 -15.86 -6.32
C ASN A 254 -11.39 -16.56 -7.55
N SER A 255 -12.60 -17.12 -7.41
CA SER A 255 -13.30 -17.87 -8.45
C SER A 255 -14.13 -16.96 -9.34
N GLU A 256 -14.43 -17.42 -10.55
CA GLU A 256 -15.33 -16.75 -11.50
C GLU A 256 -16.69 -16.41 -10.88
N LYS A 257 -17.28 -17.32 -10.12
CA LYS A 257 -18.54 -17.07 -9.40
C LYS A 257 -18.48 -15.84 -8.50
N LYS A 258 -17.40 -15.64 -7.76
CA LYS A 258 -17.24 -14.49 -6.86
C LYS A 258 -16.99 -13.19 -7.61
N ILE A 259 -16.19 -13.24 -8.69
CA ILE A 259 -15.97 -12.11 -9.58
C ILE A 259 -17.30 -11.67 -10.19
N LYS A 260 -18.08 -12.64 -10.69
CA LYS A 260 -19.40 -12.38 -11.24
C LYS A 260 -20.37 -11.78 -10.23
N GLN A 261 -20.37 -12.26 -8.96
CA GLN A 261 -21.21 -11.68 -7.91
C GLN A 261 -20.92 -10.19 -7.67
N LEU A 262 -19.65 -9.79 -7.68
CA LEU A 262 -19.26 -8.39 -7.55
C LEU A 262 -19.69 -7.58 -8.78
N GLN A 263 -19.52 -8.13 -9.98
CA GLN A 263 -19.94 -7.47 -11.24
C GLN A 263 -21.46 -7.31 -11.33
N ASP A 264 -22.22 -8.34 -10.96
CA ASP A 264 -23.70 -8.31 -10.94
C ASP A 264 -24.24 -7.27 -9.94
N ALA A 265 -23.48 -6.97 -8.88
CA ALA A 265 -23.76 -5.87 -7.95
C ALA A 265 -23.31 -4.48 -8.47
N GLY A 266 -22.77 -4.38 -9.69
CA GLY A 266 -22.30 -3.13 -10.28
C GLY A 266 -20.94 -2.65 -9.76
N ILE A 267 -20.22 -3.48 -8.99
CA ILE A 267 -18.95 -3.12 -8.41
C ILE A 267 -17.85 -3.13 -9.47
N THR A 268 -17.12 -2.02 -9.58
CA THR A 268 -15.96 -1.94 -10.47
C THR A 268 -14.78 -2.73 -9.91
N LEU A 269 -14.06 -3.45 -10.80
CA LEU A 269 -13.01 -4.37 -10.39
C LEU A 269 -11.64 -3.96 -10.94
N ALA A 270 -10.62 -4.10 -10.09
CA ALA A 270 -9.21 -4.08 -10.47
C ALA A 270 -8.49 -5.30 -9.89
N CYS A 271 -7.43 -5.74 -10.54
CA CYS A 271 -6.64 -6.91 -10.11
C CYS A 271 -5.17 -6.54 -9.95
N TRP A 272 -4.54 -6.88 -8.81
CA TRP A 272 -3.12 -6.65 -8.48
C TRP A 272 -2.43 -7.90 -7.97
N THR A 273 -1.11 -8.06 -8.07
CA THR A 273 -0.24 -7.40 -9.02
C THR A 273 -0.09 -8.32 -10.23
N VAL A 274 -0.45 -7.85 -11.40
CA VAL A 274 -0.51 -8.68 -12.62
C VAL A 274 0.72 -8.43 -13.48
N ASP A 275 1.68 -9.32 -13.41
CA ASP A 275 2.97 -9.22 -14.08
C ASP A 275 3.21 -10.31 -15.13
N ASP A 276 2.22 -11.15 -15.38
CA ASP A 276 2.29 -12.27 -16.31
C ASP A 276 1.01 -12.43 -17.14
N LYS A 277 1.16 -13.06 -18.27
CA LYS A 277 0.10 -13.32 -19.25
C LYS A 277 -1.02 -14.20 -18.69
N GLU A 278 -0.64 -15.23 -17.97
CA GLU A 278 -1.56 -16.26 -17.48
C GLU A 278 -2.56 -15.65 -16.50
N THR A 279 -2.07 -14.84 -15.55
CA THR A 279 -2.90 -14.12 -14.59
C THR A 279 -3.79 -13.09 -15.30
N MET A 280 -3.25 -12.33 -16.27
CA MET A 280 -4.02 -11.35 -17.04
C MET A 280 -5.12 -12.02 -17.84
N GLN A 281 -4.82 -13.07 -18.60
CA GLN A 281 -5.79 -13.82 -19.39
C GLN A 281 -6.91 -14.37 -18.51
N LYS A 282 -6.55 -15.02 -17.41
CA LYS A 282 -7.50 -15.60 -16.47
C LYS A 282 -8.59 -14.61 -16.03
N TYR A 283 -8.17 -13.42 -15.58
CA TYR A 283 -9.13 -12.44 -15.08
C TYR A 283 -9.80 -11.63 -16.19
N TYR A 284 -9.12 -11.45 -17.32
CA TYR A 284 -9.76 -10.88 -18.49
C TYR A 284 -10.92 -11.74 -18.99
N ASP A 285 -10.74 -13.07 -19.02
CA ASP A 285 -11.80 -14.02 -19.38
C ASP A 285 -13.00 -13.98 -18.42
N MET A 286 -12.76 -13.53 -17.16
CA MET A 286 -13.80 -13.27 -16.15
C MET A 286 -14.38 -11.84 -16.24
N GLY A 287 -14.02 -11.05 -17.25
CA GLY A 287 -14.53 -9.69 -17.47
C GLY A 287 -13.83 -8.59 -16.68
N VAL A 288 -12.69 -8.87 -16.04
CA VAL A 288 -11.86 -7.83 -15.38
C VAL A 288 -10.98 -7.16 -16.42
N THR A 289 -11.05 -5.84 -16.51
CA THR A 289 -10.31 -5.05 -17.51
C THR A 289 -9.27 -4.10 -16.93
N THR A 290 -9.23 -3.92 -15.61
CA THR A 290 -8.25 -3.04 -14.95
C THR A 290 -7.22 -3.86 -14.19
N PHE A 291 -5.94 -3.64 -14.52
CA PHE A 291 -4.82 -4.39 -13.95
C PHE A 291 -3.74 -3.45 -13.42
N VAL A 292 -3.34 -3.67 -12.18
CA VAL A 292 -2.21 -3.00 -11.54
C VAL A 292 -0.97 -3.86 -11.77
N THR A 293 0.07 -3.30 -12.37
CA THR A 293 1.24 -4.05 -12.84
C THR A 293 2.55 -3.32 -12.59
N ASN A 294 3.62 -4.10 -12.33
CA ASN A 294 4.96 -3.55 -12.24
C ASN A 294 5.64 -3.43 -13.62
N ARG A 295 5.18 -4.18 -14.64
CA ARG A 295 6.00 -4.41 -15.85
C ARG A 295 5.25 -4.48 -17.18
N ILE A 296 3.95 -4.67 -17.22
CA ILE A 296 3.18 -4.76 -18.47
C ILE A 296 2.73 -3.35 -18.87
N TYR A 297 3.00 -2.93 -20.11
CA TYR A 297 2.67 -1.59 -20.62
C TYR A 297 2.00 -1.64 -21.99
N LYS A 298 1.27 -0.58 -22.36
CA LYS A 298 0.47 -0.52 -23.61
C LYS A 298 1.28 -0.16 -24.85
N LYS A 299 2.32 0.65 -24.71
CA LYS A 299 3.03 1.28 -25.84
C LYS A 299 3.93 0.32 -26.60
#